data_cd2cc067e63f68f7765dd8f6c2881751
#
_entry.id   cd2cc067e63f68f7765dd8f6c2881751
#
_cell.length_a   1.000
_cell.length_b   1.000
_cell.length_c   1.000
_cell.angle_alpha   90.00
_cell.angle_beta   90.00
_cell.angle_gamma   90.00
#
_symmetry.space_group_name_H-M   'P 1'
#
loop_
_entity.id
_entity.type
_entity.pdbx_description
1 polymer ?
#
loop_
_entity_poly.entity_id
_entity_poly.type
_entity_poly.pdbx_seq_one_letter_code
_entity_poly.pdbx_strand_id
1 'polypeptide(L)'
;MSFASFLKPRTLIAATAALALSACFGSPDVMKKGGDSRAAATKPTRPQPVGTPSFTSAAAQQCAFDLQQAGVRFTPLPNQDHGGGCTSIDSVKLLDVGVPVSGLGPMTCPLARNFAAWAHYAVKPAARRYFGTEVVRIETFGTYSCRNIYGGRSGRLSQHAYSNAIDVSGFVLADGRRILLDGGWKGDMASQDFLRALHKSACRRFGTVLGPDYNAAHYNHFHFDMSGNGYCR
;
A
#
# COMPACT_ATOMS: atom_id res chain seq x y z
N MET A 1 -37.25 -19.76 -44.40
CA MET A 1 -36.67 -21.10 -44.38
C MET A 1 -36.22 -21.39 -42.98
N SER A 2 -36.92 -22.34 -42.35
CA SER A 2 -36.76 -22.88 -40.99
C SER A 2 -35.48 -23.65 -40.80
N PHE A 3 -35.06 -23.78 -39.53
CA PHE A 3 -34.45 -24.93 -38.89
C PHE A 3 -33.58 -24.43 -37.73
N ALA A 4 -33.56 -24.96 -36.59
CA ALA A 4 -34.26 -25.94 -35.77
C ALA A 4 -33.45 -25.97 -34.44
N SER A 5 -34.17 -26.02 -33.35
CA SER A 5 -33.68 -26.20 -31.98
C SER A 5 -32.96 -27.53 -31.79
N PHE A 6 -31.91 -27.54 -30.99
CA PHE A 6 -31.46 -28.75 -30.28
C PHE A 6 -31.30 -28.46 -28.80
N LEU A 7 -32.30 -28.90 -28.03
CA LEU A 7 -32.21 -29.15 -26.60
C LEU A 7 -31.48 -30.49 -26.36
N LYS A 8 -30.54 -30.53 -25.40
CA LYS A 8 -30.06 -31.77 -24.80
C LYS A 8 -30.34 -31.82 -23.28
N PRO A 9 -30.69 -33.00 -22.75
CA PRO A 9 -31.32 -33.13 -21.43
C PRO A 9 -30.32 -33.13 -20.27
N ARG A 10 -30.80 -32.64 -19.12
CA ARG A 10 -30.18 -32.74 -17.81
C ARG A 10 -30.29 -34.13 -17.27
N THR A 11 -29.17 -34.74 -16.83
CA THR A 11 -29.13 -35.91 -15.98
C THR A 11 -28.86 -35.49 -14.54
N LEU A 12 -29.84 -35.68 -13.68
CA LEU A 12 -29.71 -35.64 -12.23
C LEU A 12 -29.04 -36.95 -11.76
N ILE A 13 -27.98 -36.79 -10.95
CA ILE A 13 -27.45 -37.91 -10.17
C ILE A 13 -27.64 -37.55 -8.69
N ALA A 14 -28.55 -38.27 -8.05
CA ALA A 14 -28.73 -38.27 -6.62
C ALA A 14 -27.68 -39.19 -5.97
N ALA A 15 -26.92 -38.67 -5.01
CA ALA A 15 -26.04 -39.47 -4.16
C ALA A 15 -26.55 -39.43 -2.72
N THR A 16 -26.94 -40.57 -2.24
CA THR A 16 -27.44 -40.85 -0.90
C THR A 16 -26.33 -40.87 0.12
N ALA A 17 -26.53 -40.17 1.23
CA ALA A 17 -25.66 -40.18 2.40
C ALA A 17 -25.95 -41.40 3.27
N ALA A 18 -24.91 -42.13 3.64
CA ALA A 18 -24.95 -43.18 4.67
C ALA A 18 -24.30 -42.66 5.94
N LEU A 19 -25.10 -42.54 7.01
CA LEU A 19 -24.62 -42.40 8.38
C LEU A 19 -24.07 -43.72 8.91
N ALA A 20 -22.87 -43.69 9.46
CA ALA A 20 -22.37 -44.76 10.32
C ALA A 20 -22.11 -44.18 11.71
N LEU A 21 -22.94 -44.54 12.65
CA LEU A 21 -22.68 -44.43 14.09
C LEU A 21 -21.76 -45.61 14.51
N SER A 22 -20.67 -45.29 15.17
CA SER A 22 -19.91 -46.26 15.95
C SER A 22 -19.72 -45.74 17.36
N ALA A 23 -20.47 -46.32 18.26
CA ALA A 23 -20.27 -46.24 19.70
C ALA A 23 -19.20 -47.28 20.09
N CYS A 24 -18.22 -46.90 20.88
CA CYS A 24 -17.38 -47.80 21.65
C CYS A 24 -17.34 -47.38 23.10
N PHE A 25 -17.89 -48.26 23.90
CA PHE A 25 -17.77 -48.38 25.37
C PHE A 25 -16.36 -48.80 25.78
N GLY A 26 -15.97 -48.47 27.02
CA GLY A 26 -14.91 -49.20 27.72
C GLY A 26 -14.09 -48.31 28.66
N SER A 27 -14.44 -48.15 29.81
CA SER A 27 -14.04 -48.41 31.20
C SER A 27 -12.56 -48.23 31.61
N PRO A 28 -12.25 -48.27 32.93
CA PRO A 28 -11.77 -47.10 33.65
C PRO A 28 -10.36 -47.25 34.25
N ASP A 29 -9.96 -46.23 35.01
CA ASP A 29 -8.92 -46.22 36.03
C ASP A 29 -7.45 -46.51 35.67
N VAL A 30 -6.67 -45.44 35.70
CA VAL A 30 -5.46 -45.39 36.53
C VAL A 30 -5.21 -43.97 37.01
N MET A 31 -5.39 -43.77 38.34
CA MET A 31 -4.85 -42.62 39.07
C MET A 31 -3.33 -42.59 38.93
N LYS A 32 -2.78 -41.50 38.42
CA LYS A 32 -1.41 -41.07 38.75
C LYS A 32 -1.43 -39.61 39.19
N LYS A 33 -1.17 -39.48 40.47
CA LYS A 33 -0.76 -38.27 41.19
C LYS A 33 0.42 -37.62 40.53
N GLY A 34 0.39 -36.30 40.42
CA GLY A 34 1.66 -35.57 40.34
C GLY A 34 1.59 -34.34 39.41
N GLY A 35 1.71 -33.16 40.02
CA GLY A 35 2.23 -31.98 39.37
C GLY A 35 1.23 -30.87 39.13
N ASP A 36 0.95 -30.10 40.17
CA ASP A 36 0.43 -28.73 40.06
C ASP A 36 1.42 -27.85 39.28
N SER A 37 1.27 -27.82 37.97
CA SER A 37 1.83 -26.74 37.15
C SER A 37 0.78 -25.64 37.08
N ARG A 38 0.79 -24.81 38.10
CA ARG A 38 0.10 -23.52 38.08
C ARG A 38 0.64 -22.74 36.89
N ALA A 39 -0.09 -22.74 35.77
CA ALA A 39 0.15 -21.81 34.69
C ALA A 39 0.09 -20.39 35.29
N ALA A 40 1.22 -19.71 35.33
CA ALA A 40 1.29 -18.31 35.71
C ALA A 40 0.38 -17.52 34.76
N ALA A 41 -0.74 -17.04 35.27
CA ALA A 41 -1.58 -16.12 34.54
C ALA A 41 -0.73 -14.90 34.20
N THR A 42 -0.42 -14.74 32.93
CA THR A 42 0.22 -13.52 32.40
C THR A 42 -0.74 -12.37 32.72
N LYS A 43 -0.30 -11.49 33.61
CA LYS A 43 -1.01 -10.23 33.88
C LYS A 43 -1.31 -9.55 32.54
N PRO A 44 -2.55 -9.09 32.29
CA PRO A 44 -2.83 -8.31 31.10
C PRO A 44 -1.91 -7.08 31.12
N THR A 45 -1.07 -6.98 30.10
CA THR A 45 -0.18 -5.84 29.91
C THR A 45 -1.10 -4.62 29.74
N ARG A 46 -1.04 -3.70 30.68
CA ARG A 46 -1.76 -2.42 30.61
C ARG A 46 -1.39 -1.77 29.28
N PRO A 47 -2.38 -1.32 28.45
CA PRO A 47 -2.08 -0.59 27.25
C PRO A 47 -1.13 0.56 27.57
N GLN A 48 0.02 0.60 26.93
CA GLN A 48 0.92 1.74 27.09
C GLN A 48 0.18 2.98 26.57
N PRO A 49 0.28 4.14 27.26
CA PRO A 49 -0.30 5.37 26.75
C PRO A 49 0.25 5.61 25.35
N VAL A 50 -0.62 5.70 24.36
CA VAL A 50 -0.25 6.13 23.02
C VAL A 50 0.36 7.52 23.18
N GLY A 51 1.66 7.65 22.96
CA GLY A 51 2.35 8.93 23.08
C GLY A 51 1.64 9.98 22.23
N THR A 52 1.57 11.21 22.74
CA THR A 52 1.01 12.31 21.96
C THR A 52 1.77 12.41 20.64
N PRO A 53 1.09 12.44 19.47
CA PRO A 53 1.76 12.58 18.19
C PRO A 53 2.58 13.86 18.19
N SER A 54 3.89 13.76 18.06
CA SER A 54 4.78 14.92 18.01
C SER A 54 5.96 14.63 17.10
N PHE A 55 6.33 15.61 16.30
CA PHE A 55 7.56 15.56 15.54
C PHE A 55 8.76 15.76 16.45
N THR A 56 9.73 14.88 16.37
CA THR A 56 10.90 14.88 17.25
C THR A 56 12.05 15.73 16.69
N SER A 57 12.08 15.94 15.38
CA SER A 57 13.11 16.76 14.72
C SER A 57 12.58 18.13 14.28
N ALA A 58 13.44 19.15 14.32
CA ALA A 58 13.12 20.47 13.79
C ALA A 58 12.77 20.42 12.29
N ALA A 59 13.43 19.53 11.54
CA ALA A 59 13.14 19.36 10.12
C ALA A 59 11.72 18.81 9.89
N ALA A 60 11.24 17.87 10.72
CA ALA A 60 9.90 17.35 10.63
C ALA A 60 8.84 18.38 11.07
N GLN A 61 9.13 19.19 12.07
CA GLN A 61 8.27 20.33 12.48
C GLN A 61 8.11 21.35 11.34
N GLN A 62 9.23 21.75 10.71
CA GLN A 62 9.19 22.64 9.54
C GLN A 62 8.42 22.02 8.39
N CYS A 63 8.63 20.73 8.10
CA CYS A 63 7.91 20.03 7.05
C CYS A 63 6.39 19.99 7.31
N ALA A 64 5.96 19.80 8.56
CA ALA A 64 4.56 19.83 8.94
C ALA A 64 3.95 21.22 8.74
N PHE A 65 4.69 22.26 9.08
CA PHE A 65 4.31 23.64 8.82
C PHE A 65 4.14 23.90 7.30
N ASP A 66 5.09 23.44 6.48
CA ASP A 66 5.03 23.56 5.01
C ASP A 66 3.79 22.86 4.43
N LEU A 67 3.45 21.66 4.92
CA LEU A 67 2.24 20.94 4.52
C LEU A 67 0.96 21.74 4.85
N GLN A 68 0.88 22.32 6.06
CA GLN A 68 -0.24 23.16 6.49
C GLN A 68 -0.37 24.42 5.60
N GLN A 69 0.74 25.09 5.32
CA GLN A 69 0.76 26.27 4.44
C GLN A 69 0.32 25.93 3.00
N ALA A 70 0.61 24.71 2.54
CA ALA A 70 0.16 24.20 1.24
C ALA A 70 -1.31 23.75 1.22
N GLY A 71 -2.05 23.89 2.33
CA GLY A 71 -3.45 23.46 2.45
C GLY A 71 -3.64 21.94 2.46
N VAL A 72 -2.59 21.18 2.69
CA VAL A 72 -2.64 19.72 2.79
C VAL A 72 -3.18 19.30 4.16
N ARG A 73 -4.22 18.47 4.18
CA ARG A 73 -4.73 17.92 5.43
C ARG A 73 -4.02 16.61 5.78
N PHE A 74 -3.52 16.52 6.99
CA PHE A 74 -2.82 15.34 7.49
C PHE A 74 -2.98 15.21 9.01
N THR A 75 -2.66 14.03 9.54
CA THR A 75 -2.54 13.75 10.98
C THR A 75 -1.10 13.36 11.27
N PRO A 76 -0.40 14.02 12.21
CA PRO A 76 0.84 13.52 12.75
C PRO A 76 0.64 12.15 13.40
N LEU A 77 1.60 11.25 13.23
CA LEU A 77 1.55 9.91 13.82
C LEU A 77 2.60 9.79 14.93
N PRO A 78 2.34 9.00 15.98
CA PRO A 78 3.35 8.70 16.97
C PRO A 78 4.51 7.92 16.34
N ASN A 79 5.72 8.18 16.83
CA ASN A 79 6.89 7.40 16.43
C ASN A 79 6.71 5.94 16.86
N GLN A 80 6.98 5.02 15.95
CA GLN A 80 6.83 3.59 16.17
C GLN A 80 8.10 2.84 15.75
N ASP A 81 8.53 1.93 16.60
CA ASP A 81 9.46 0.85 16.27
C ASP A 81 8.63 -0.43 16.08
N HIS A 82 8.66 -0.96 14.86
CA HIS A 82 7.91 -2.16 14.49
C HIS A 82 8.73 -3.46 14.69
N GLY A 83 9.96 -3.33 15.20
CA GLY A 83 10.90 -4.45 15.30
C GLY A 83 11.59 -4.78 13.97
N GLY A 84 12.63 -5.62 14.05
CA GLY A 84 13.39 -6.03 12.86
C GLY A 84 14.08 -4.89 12.11
N GLY A 85 14.25 -3.73 12.74
CA GLY A 85 14.80 -2.51 12.14
C GLY A 85 13.78 -1.67 11.35
N CYS A 86 12.51 -2.06 11.35
CA CYS A 86 11.42 -1.32 10.69
C CYS A 86 10.86 -0.24 11.59
N THR A 87 10.70 0.98 11.09
CA THR A 87 10.27 2.13 11.90
C THR A 87 9.32 3.06 11.13
N SER A 88 8.52 3.83 11.88
CA SER A 88 7.76 4.98 11.38
C SER A 88 8.09 6.17 12.28
N ILE A 89 9.06 6.97 11.89
CA ILE A 89 9.55 8.12 12.67
C ILE A 89 9.18 9.41 11.96
N ASP A 90 8.77 10.43 12.74
CA ASP A 90 8.37 11.75 12.23
C ASP A 90 7.40 11.63 11.03
N SER A 91 6.45 10.70 11.15
CA SER A 91 5.54 10.33 10.08
C SER A 91 4.17 10.99 10.21
N VAL A 92 3.49 11.08 9.09
CA VAL A 92 2.13 11.60 8.96
C VAL A 92 1.25 10.61 8.21
N LYS A 93 -0.05 10.70 8.45
CA LYS A 93 -1.08 10.15 7.57
C LYS A 93 -1.69 11.30 6.78
N LEU A 94 -1.56 11.28 5.46
CA LEU A 94 -2.24 12.23 4.59
C LEU A 94 -3.74 11.92 4.57
N LEU A 95 -4.56 12.96 4.71
CA LEU A 95 -6.02 12.89 4.68
C LEU A 95 -6.59 13.46 3.39
N ASP A 96 -5.97 14.54 2.88
CA ASP A 96 -6.38 15.20 1.66
C ASP A 96 -5.19 15.91 1.01
N VAL A 97 -4.95 15.61 -0.24
CA VAL A 97 -3.91 16.23 -1.09
C VAL A 97 -4.53 16.92 -2.32
N GLY A 98 -5.84 17.20 -2.25
CA GLY A 98 -6.60 17.80 -3.36
C GLY A 98 -7.04 16.80 -4.43
N VAL A 99 -6.82 15.50 -4.21
CA VAL A 99 -7.35 14.36 -4.95
C VAL A 99 -7.36 13.14 -4.02
N PRO A 100 -8.44 12.32 -4.01
CA PRO A 100 -8.48 11.07 -3.26
C PRO A 100 -7.33 10.14 -3.63
N VAL A 101 -6.73 9.49 -2.63
CA VAL A 101 -5.64 8.52 -2.82
C VAL A 101 -5.98 7.25 -2.06
N SER A 102 -5.96 6.10 -2.71
CA SER A 102 -6.18 4.81 -2.06
C SER A 102 -4.88 4.24 -1.48
N GLY A 103 -4.99 3.47 -0.39
CA GLY A 103 -3.87 2.69 0.14
C GLY A 103 -2.83 3.47 0.95
N LEU A 104 -3.08 4.73 1.32
CA LEU A 104 -2.14 5.51 2.12
C LEU A 104 -2.06 5.02 3.57
N GLY A 105 -0.87 4.65 3.99
CA GLY A 105 -0.46 4.41 5.36
C GLY A 105 0.42 5.54 5.90
N PRO A 106 1.25 5.26 6.94
CA PRO A 106 2.23 6.22 7.44
C PRO A 106 3.25 6.60 6.35
N MET A 107 3.65 7.86 6.34
CA MET A 107 4.65 8.42 5.44
C MET A 107 5.56 9.36 6.23
N THR A 108 6.87 9.32 6.00
CA THR A 108 7.74 10.38 6.51
C THR A 108 7.25 11.73 5.97
N CYS A 109 7.41 12.78 6.77
CA CYS A 109 6.91 14.10 6.35
C CYS A 109 7.52 14.60 5.03
N PRO A 110 8.83 14.43 4.74
CA PRO A 110 9.39 14.77 3.43
C PRO A 110 8.74 14.03 2.26
N LEU A 111 8.46 12.73 2.42
CA LEU A 111 7.75 11.95 1.40
C LEU A 111 6.34 12.49 1.17
N ALA A 112 5.60 12.74 2.24
CA ALA A 112 4.23 13.28 2.19
C ALA A 112 4.17 14.63 1.47
N ARG A 113 5.09 15.56 1.79
CA ARG A 113 5.20 16.88 1.15
C ARG A 113 5.46 16.78 -0.34
N ASN A 114 6.43 15.96 -0.74
CA ASN A 114 6.77 15.79 -2.16
C ASN A 114 5.65 15.06 -2.93
N PHE A 115 4.97 14.09 -2.30
CA PHE A 115 3.83 13.41 -2.91
C PHE A 115 2.64 14.36 -3.12
N ALA A 116 2.27 15.16 -2.11
CA ALA A 116 1.20 16.16 -2.24
C ALA A 116 1.51 17.19 -3.33
N ALA A 117 2.75 17.69 -3.37
CA ALA A 117 3.19 18.60 -4.42
C ALA A 117 3.17 17.96 -5.81
N TRP A 118 3.57 16.69 -5.94
CA TRP A 118 3.51 15.95 -7.19
C TRP A 118 2.06 15.72 -7.65
N ALA A 119 1.17 15.34 -6.75
CA ALA A 119 -0.26 15.17 -7.05
C ALA A 119 -0.87 16.50 -7.57
N HIS A 120 -0.55 17.61 -6.93
CA HIS A 120 -1.10 18.91 -7.29
C HIS A 120 -0.48 19.48 -8.58
N TYR A 121 0.86 19.50 -8.68
CA TYR A 121 1.58 20.23 -9.74
C TYR A 121 1.98 19.36 -10.94
N ALA A 122 1.80 18.04 -10.86
CA ALA A 122 2.09 17.16 -11.98
C ALA A 122 0.86 16.34 -12.40
N VAL A 123 0.23 15.59 -11.49
CA VAL A 123 -0.87 14.67 -11.84
C VAL A 123 -2.06 15.43 -12.41
N LYS A 124 -2.56 16.44 -11.70
CA LYS A 124 -3.75 17.21 -12.13
C LYS A 124 -3.55 17.91 -13.48
N PRO A 125 -2.47 18.69 -13.71
CA PRO A 125 -2.29 19.33 -15.02
C PRO A 125 -1.97 18.34 -16.14
N ALA A 126 -1.30 17.21 -15.87
CA ALA A 126 -1.06 16.20 -16.88
C ALA A 126 -2.36 15.53 -17.35
N ALA A 127 -3.29 15.22 -16.46
CA ALA A 127 -4.57 14.63 -16.84
C ALA A 127 -5.37 15.57 -17.75
N ARG A 128 -5.44 16.85 -17.44
CA ARG A 128 -6.07 17.85 -18.31
C ARG A 128 -5.40 17.91 -19.67
N ARG A 129 -4.06 17.89 -19.70
CA ARG A 129 -3.27 17.99 -20.94
C ARG A 129 -3.45 16.80 -21.86
N TYR A 130 -3.37 15.57 -21.33
CA TYR A 130 -3.33 14.36 -22.15
C TYR A 130 -4.71 13.74 -22.37
N PHE A 131 -5.67 14.01 -21.47
CA PHE A 131 -6.98 13.38 -21.50
C PHE A 131 -8.16 14.37 -21.55
N GLY A 132 -7.91 15.68 -21.37
CA GLY A 132 -8.95 16.70 -21.33
C GLY A 132 -9.88 16.59 -20.12
N THR A 133 -9.50 15.85 -19.08
CA THR A 133 -10.33 15.56 -17.91
C THR A 133 -9.50 15.58 -16.61
N GLU A 134 -10.14 15.37 -15.46
CA GLU A 134 -9.48 15.38 -14.14
C GLU A 134 -9.15 13.96 -13.67
N VAL A 135 -8.09 13.85 -12.85
CA VAL A 135 -7.89 12.68 -11.99
C VAL A 135 -8.79 12.81 -10.77
N VAL A 136 -9.66 11.83 -10.55
CA VAL A 136 -10.54 11.75 -9.38
C VAL A 136 -10.04 10.78 -8.32
N ARG A 137 -9.04 9.95 -8.61
CA ARG A 137 -8.35 9.10 -7.63
C ARG A 137 -6.98 8.69 -8.13
N ILE A 138 -6.00 8.71 -7.22
CA ILE A 138 -4.68 8.05 -7.39
C ILE A 138 -4.75 6.70 -6.69
N GLU A 139 -4.34 5.64 -7.37
CA GLU A 139 -4.30 4.27 -6.83
C GLU A 139 -2.88 3.92 -6.44
N THR A 140 -2.69 3.32 -5.25
CA THR A 140 -1.37 2.94 -4.72
C THR A 140 -1.38 1.52 -4.16
N PHE A 141 -0.20 0.89 -4.14
CA PHE A 141 0.02 -0.37 -3.40
C PHE A 141 0.42 -0.13 -1.94
N GLY A 142 0.57 1.14 -1.54
CA GLY A 142 0.82 1.52 -0.15
C GLY A 142 2.14 2.22 0.08
N THR A 143 2.38 2.53 1.37
CA THR A 143 3.52 3.34 1.80
C THR A 143 4.41 2.62 2.81
N TYR A 144 3.86 1.74 3.65
CA TYR A 144 4.59 1.01 4.67
C TYR A 144 4.51 -0.50 4.47
N SER A 145 5.66 -1.14 4.54
CA SER A 145 5.79 -2.59 4.56
C SER A 145 7.14 -2.97 5.16
N CYS A 146 7.13 -3.67 6.31
CA CYS A 146 8.34 -4.17 6.92
C CYS A 146 8.88 -5.37 6.14
N ARG A 147 9.74 -5.09 5.17
CA ARG A 147 10.33 -6.09 4.27
C ARG A 147 11.70 -5.67 3.77
N ASN A 148 12.51 -6.62 3.39
CA ASN A 148 13.73 -6.37 2.63
C ASN A 148 13.42 -5.93 1.18
N ILE A 149 14.40 -5.37 0.51
CA ILE A 149 14.32 -5.03 -0.92
C ILE A 149 13.91 -6.29 -1.71
N TYR A 150 12.94 -6.15 -2.61
CA TYR A 150 12.32 -7.23 -3.40
C TYR A 150 11.66 -8.35 -2.57
N GLY A 151 11.35 -8.12 -1.30
CA GLY A 151 10.76 -9.14 -0.44
C GLY A 151 11.71 -10.30 -0.07
N GLY A 152 13.01 -10.12 -0.21
CA GLY A 152 14.03 -11.10 0.15
C GLY A 152 13.98 -11.49 1.62
N ARG A 153 14.40 -12.72 1.95
CA ARG A 153 14.47 -13.21 3.34
C ARG A 153 15.57 -12.53 4.16
N SER A 154 16.58 -11.98 3.50
CA SER A 154 17.73 -11.29 4.10
C SER A 154 18.17 -10.14 3.19
N GLY A 155 19.04 -9.25 3.72
CA GLY A 155 19.55 -8.12 2.96
C GLY A 155 19.09 -6.79 3.54
N ARG A 156 19.25 -5.71 2.76
CA ARG A 156 18.85 -4.37 3.19
C ARG A 156 17.34 -4.23 3.24
N LEU A 157 16.85 -3.53 4.27
CA LEU A 157 15.45 -3.14 4.35
C LEU A 157 15.07 -2.17 3.21
N SER A 158 13.86 -2.33 2.71
CA SER A 158 13.25 -1.41 1.75
C SER A 158 12.94 -0.06 2.43
N GLN A 159 12.87 1.02 1.66
CA GLN A 159 12.40 2.31 2.17
C GLN A 159 10.96 2.29 2.68
N HIS A 160 10.14 1.35 2.21
CA HIS A 160 8.84 1.06 2.80
C HIS A 160 8.90 0.67 4.28
N ALA A 161 9.98 -0.01 4.72
CA ALA A 161 10.18 -0.40 6.10
C ALA A 161 10.39 0.80 7.05
N TYR A 162 10.69 1.97 6.49
CA TYR A 162 10.89 3.23 7.21
C TYR A 162 9.74 4.24 6.96
N SER A 163 8.63 3.80 6.39
CA SER A 163 7.55 4.69 5.92
C SER A 163 8.04 5.79 4.95
N ASN A 164 9.14 5.54 4.26
CA ASN A 164 9.85 6.52 3.42
C ASN A 164 9.69 6.25 1.92
N ALA A 165 8.69 5.45 1.53
CA ALA A 165 8.39 5.12 0.13
C ALA A 165 6.88 5.03 -0.13
N ILE A 166 6.49 5.19 -1.39
CA ILE A 166 5.13 4.98 -1.90
C ILE A 166 5.18 4.32 -3.27
N ASP A 167 4.30 3.35 -3.48
CA ASP A 167 4.14 2.66 -4.76
C ASP A 167 2.83 3.10 -5.43
N VAL A 168 2.90 3.84 -6.54
CA VAL A 168 1.74 4.34 -7.31
C VAL A 168 1.44 3.39 -8.46
N SER A 169 0.24 2.82 -8.49
CA SER A 169 -0.16 1.81 -9.48
C SER A 169 -1.05 2.35 -10.61
N GLY A 170 -1.75 3.47 -10.39
CA GLY A 170 -2.63 4.00 -11.43
C GLY A 170 -3.42 5.22 -11.03
N PHE A 171 -4.29 5.62 -11.95
CA PHE A 171 -5.11 6.84 -11.88
C PHE A 171 -6.51 6.55 -12.40
N VAL A 172 -7.53 7.07 -11.72
CA VAL A 172 -8.92 7.06 -12.19
C VAL A 172 -9.27 8.46 -12.65
N LEU A 173 -9.77 8.57 -13.87
CA LEU A 173 -10.20 9.82 -14.49
C LEU A 173 -11.69 10.07 -14.21
N ALA A 174 -12.12 11.34 -14.29
CA ALA A 174 -13.52 11.73 -14.05
C ALA A 174 -14.50 11.13 -15.08
N ASP A 175 -14.03 10.76 -16.25
CA ASP A 175 -14.81 10.09 -17.29
C ASP A 175 -14.88 8.55 -17.12
N GLY A 176 -14.35 8.03 -16.01
CA GLY A 176 -14.36 6.60 -15.66
C GLY A 176 -13.19 5.79 -16.20
N ARG A 177 -12.35 6.32 -17.07
CA ARG A 177 -11.14 5.62 -17.53
C ARG A 177 -10.17 5.37 -16.36
N ARG A 178 -9.52 4.21 -16.37
CA ARG A 178 -8.43 3.88 -15.46
C ARG A 178 -7.13 3.78 -16.24
N ILE A 179 -6.16 4.57 -15.87
CA ILE A 179 -4.81 4.58 -16.46
C ILE A 179 -3.89 3.87 -15.47
N LEU A 180 -3.60 2.61 -15.72
CA LEU A 180 -2.73 1.79 -14.88
C LEU A 180 -1.31 1.81 -15.43
N LEU A 181 -0.30 1.65 -14.56
CA LEU A 181 1.08 1.43 -15.00
C LEU A 181 1.17 0.09 -15.73
N ASP A 182 0.48 -0.94 -15.19
CA ASP A 182 0.32 -2.24 -15.86
C ASP A 182 -0.47 -2.07 -17.16
N GLY A 183 0.18 -2.33 -18.27
CA GLY A 183 -0.37 -2.15 -19.61
C GLY A 183 -0.32 -0.71 -20.15
N GLY A 184 -0.53 0.32 -19.32
CA GLY A 184 -0.55 1.71 -19.78
C GLY A 184 0.84 2.26 -20.14
N TRP A 185 1.90 1.76 -19.49
CA TRP A 185 3.28 2.17 -19.79
C TRP A 185 3.70 1.89 -21.23
N LYS A 186 3.13 0.86 -21.86
CA LYS A 186 3.31 0.46 -23.26
C LYS A 186 1.98 0.46 -24.04
N GLY A 187 0.94 1.09 -23.48
CA GLY A 187 -0.41 1.14 -24.05
C GLY A 187 -0.57 2.17 -25.16
N ASP A 188 -1.74 2.82 -25.20
CA ASP A 188 -1.98 3.90 -26.15
C ASP A 188 -1.08 5.12 -25.89
N MET A 189 -0.91 5.96 -26.91
CA MET A 189 0.02 7.09 -26.90
C MET A 189 -0.30 8.08 -25.76
N ALA A 190 -1.58 8.39 -25.53
CA ALA A 190 -1.97 9.34 -24.49
C ALA A 190 -1.62 8.82 -23.09
N SER A 191 -1.84 7.53 -22.84
CA SER A 191 -1.46 6.85 -21.59
C SER A 191 0.06 6.84 -21.40
N GLN A 192 0.83 6.51 -22.45
CA GLN A 192 2.29 6.53 -22.41
C GLN A 192 2.81 7.93 -22.08
N ASP A 193 2.36 8.95 -22.81
CA ASP A 193 2.81 10.34 -22.62
C ASP A 193 2.47 10.87 -21.23
N PHE A 194 1.27 10.59 -20.75
CA PHE A 194 0.84 10.92 -19.40
C PHE A 194 1.75 10.30 -18.34
N LEU A 195 1.92 8.97 -18.38
CA LEU A 195 2.72 8.25 -17.39
C LEU A 195 4.19 8.66 -17.43
N ARG A 196 4.77 8.87 -18.62
CA ARG A 196 6.16 9.33 -18.78
C ARG A 196 6.34 10.77 -18.28
N ALA A 197 5.37 11.64 -18.49
CA ALA A 197 5.40 12.99 -17.94
C ALA A 197 5.37 12.99 -16.41
N LEU A 198 4.56 12.10 -15.80
CA LEU A 198 4.47 11.94 -14.36
C LEU A 198 5.76 11.37 -13.77
N HIS A 199 6.35 10.35 -14.39
CA HIS A 199 7.64 9.79 -14.02
C HIS A 199 8.74 10.86 -14.06
N LYS A 200 8.87 11.57 -15.17
CA LYS A 200 9.86 12.66 -15.32
C LYS A 200 9.67 13.77 -14.28
N SER A 201 8.42 14.08 -13.91
CA SER A 201 8.14 15.05 -12.84
C SER A 201 8.55 14.52 -11.47
N ALA A 202 8.33 13.24 -11.19
CA ALA A 202 8.74 12.59 -9.96
C ALA A 202 10.27 12.63 -9.77
N CYS A 203 11.05 12.38 -10.82
CA CYS A 203 12.52 12.41 -10.78
C CYS A 203 13.11 13.74 -10.28
N ARG A 204 12.36 14.84 -10.36
CA ARG A 204 12.79 16.15 -9.87
C ARG A 204 12.41 16.42 -8.40
N ARG A 205 11.66 15.49 -7.77
CA ARG A 205 11.06 15.70 -6.45
C ARG A 205 11.48 14.68 -5.41
N PHE A 206 11.75 13.45 -5.88
CA PHE A 206 12.07 12.33 -4.98
C PHE A 206 13.54 11.96 -5.10
N GLY A 207 14.07 11.34 -4.04
CA GLY A 207 15.47 10.90 -4.00
C GLY A 207 15.73 9.69 -4.90
N THR A 208 14.75 8.77 -4.95
CA THR A 208 14.75 7.60 -5.86
C THR A 208 13.39 7.51 -6.55
N VAL A 209 13.41 7.31 -7.86
CA VAL A 209 12.24 7.05 -8.69
C VAL A 209 12.51 5.85 -9.57
N LEU A 210 11.70 4.82 -9.42
CA LEU A 210 11.75 3.62 -10.24
C LEU A 210 10.41 3.44 -10.95
N GLY A 211 10.47 2.97 -12.18
CA GLY A 211 9.29 2.72 -12.99
C GLY A 211 9.43 1.43 -13.80
N PRO A 212 8.48 1.16 -14.72
CA PRO A 212 8.43 -0.09 -15.47
C PRO A 212 9.66 -0.39 -16.34
N ASP A 213 10.44 0.62 -16.68
CA ASP A 213 11.68 0.43 -17.46
C ASP A 213 12.88 0.05 -16.57
N TYR A 214 12.74 0.09 -15.24
CA TYR A 214 13.85 -0.25 -14.33
C TYR A 214 14.08 -1.76 -14.25
N ASN A 215 13.09 -2.53 -13.87
CA ASN A 215 13.14 -4.00 -13.80
C ASN A 215 11.76 -4.63 -13.66
N ALA A 216 11.70 -5.96 -13.73
CA ALA A 216 10.46 -6.71 -13.64
C ALA A 216 9.68 -6.54 -12.32
N ALA A 217 10.33 -6.16 -11.22
CA ALA A 217 9.62 -5.92 -9.94
C ALA A 217 8.80 -4.63 -9.95
N HIS A 218 9.07 -3.71 -10.88
CA HIS A 218 8.41 -2.41 -10.99
C HIS A 218 7.52 -2.28 -12.24
N TYR A 219 7.19 -3.40 -12.92
CA TYR A 219 6.45 -3.38 -14.20
C TYR A 219 5.07 -2.70 -14.11
N ASN A 220 4.47 -2.69 -12.92
CA ASN A 220 3.09 -2.27 -12.70
C ASN A 220 2.92 -1.09 -11.73
N HIS A 221 4.01 -0.42 -11.34
CA HIS A 221 3.94 0.74 -10.45
C HIS A 221 5.15 1.65 -10.58
N PHE A 222 4.99 2.89 -10.14
CA PHE A 222 6.09 3.78 -9.79
C PHE A 222 6.43 3.60 -8.33
N HIS A 223 7.68 3.37 -8.02
CA HIS A 223 8.22 3.46 -6.66
C HIS A 223 8.88 4.83 -6.47
N PHE A 224 8.46 5.56 -5.47
CA PHE A 224 9.08 6.83 -5.06
C PHE A 224 9.56 6.74 -3.63
N ASP A 225 10.79 7.16 -3.37
CA ASP A 225 11.30 7.30 -2.00
C ASP A 225 12.18 8.55 -1.83
N MET A 226 12.46 8.90 -0.56
CA MET A 226 13.27 10.06 -0.22
C MET A 226 14.73 9.68 0.09
N SER A 227 15.18 8.47 -0.26
CA SER A 227 16.57 8.08 -0.19
C SER A 227 17.31 8.41 -1.50
N GLY A 228 18.63 8.27 -1.46
CA GLY A 228 19.43 8.50 -2.66
C GLY A 228 19.61 9.99 -3.02
N ASN A 229 20.25 10.22 -4.16
CA ASN A 229 20.63 11.54 -4.65
C ASN A 229 20.14 11.75 -6.09
N GLY A 230 18.84 11.57 -6.33
CA GLY A 230 18.25 11.77 -7.65
C GLY A 230 18.41 10.56 -8.59
N TYR A 231 18.34 9.33 -8.04
CA TYR A 231 18.32 8.12 -8.87
C TYR A 231 16.96 7.96 -9.56
N CYS A 232 16.96 7.94 -10.89
CA CYS A 232 15.75 7.91 -11.70
C CYS A 232 15.88 6.90 -12.84
N ARG A 233 15.01 5.85 -12.87
CA ARG A 233 15.00 4.77 -13.87
C ARG A 233 13.58 4.30 -14.18
#